data_9aefe39122c78ac4abc6beaad2767f50
#
_entry.id   9aefe39122c78ac4abc6beaad2767f50
#
_cell.length_a   1.000
_cell.length_b   1.000
_cell.length_c   1.000
_cell.angle_alpha   90.00
_cell.angle_beta   90.00
_cell.angle_gamma   90.00
#
_symmetry.space_group_name_H-M   'P 1'
#
loop_
_entity.id
_entity.type
_entity.pdbx_description
1 polymer ?
#
loop_
_entity_poly.entity_id
_entity_poly.type
_entity_poly.pdbx_seq_one_letter_code
_entity_poly.pdbx_strand_id
1 'polypeptide(L)'
;KILLFDFLEEKIKLKAYLMTALLDDGEINLDHFKTEYALSEKILQGLISELQILYSDFYLVVKSRTMVLFHYETLSKLETLHTIYRESNMLQFLAYFIAPQNVSFSEFTAKKFISVASAYRIKKNCKLYLESVKLSIQKNKVTGPEYQIRLLIALLQYHFGFIIYPFDATSEVMIRDFIEYSNFKGCDYDLKDLSEEYYYFYILVNLVWKRKEYKVEIPQTESFNQLKKSILYMELSKAAQKSIAIHLDIELNEGLLDYLYLVFCISDGPLFSNRDDINVNEEFIFASYKISKSKAFKNFCGRLLGREFIDSQHFSFE
;
A
#
# COMPACT_ATOMS: atom_id res chain seq x y z
N LYS A 1 3.28 -3.73 -18.14
CA LYS A 1 3.16 -3.20 -16.77
C LYS A 1 3.67 -4.27 -15.82
N ILE A 2 4.75 -4.02 -15.10
CA ILE A 2 5.34 -4.97 -14.14
C ILE A 2 4.87 -4.55 -12.74
N LEU A 3 4.13 -5.40 -12.05
CA LEU A 3 3.63 -5.19 -10.70
C LEU A 3 4.38 -6.08 -9.70
N LEU A 4 4.44 -5.72 -8.43
CA LEU A 4 5.01 -6.58 -7.38
C LEU A 4 4.33 -7.96 -7.36
N PHE A 5 3.03 -8.00 -7.62
CA PHE A 5 2.27 -9.24 -7.72
C PHE A 5 2.83 -10.20 -8.77
N ASP A 6 3.37 -9.69 -9.89
CA ASP A 6 3.93 -10.52 -10.96
C ASP A 6 5.19 -11.29 -10.52
N PHE A 7 5.88 -10.80 -9.49
CA PHE A 7 7.08 -11.42 -8.92
C PHE A 7 6.79 -12.44 -7.82
N LEU A 8 5.53 -12.54 -7.37
CA LEU A 8 5.17 -13.51 -6.34
C LEU A 8 5.26 -14.95 -6.88
N GLU A 9 5.37 -15.87 -5.96
CA GLU A 9 5.33 -17.30 -6.25
C GLU A 9 4.02 -17.66 -6.94
N GLU A 10 4.08 -18.50 -7.97
CA GLU A 10 2.91 -18.90 -8.78
C GLU A 10 1.76 -19.42 -7.92
N LYS A 11 2.08 -20.20 -6.91
CA LYS A 11 1.10 -20.74 -5.97
C LYS A 11 0.38 -19.65 -5.16
N ILE A 12 1.10 -18.61 -4.75
CA ILE A 12 0.52 -17.46 -4.05
C ILE A 12 -0.44 -16.71 -4.97
N LYS A 13 -0.05 -16.48 -6.21
CA LYS A 13 -0.91 -15.83 -7.22
C LYS A 13 -2.18 -16.61 -7.47
N LEU A 14 -2.08 -17.94 -7.67
CA LEU A 14 -3.22 -18.80 -7.91
C LEU A 14 -4.18 -18.83 -6.72
N LYS A 15 -3.67 -18.90 -5.48
CA LYS A 15 -4.50 -18.81 -4.27
C LYS A 15 -5.21 -17.44 -4.20
N ALA A 16 -4.50 -16.37 -4.49
CA ALA A 16 -5.08 -15.03 -4.48
C ALA A 16 -6.17 -14.85 -5.55
N TYR A 17 -5.97 -15.37 -6.77
CA TYR A 17 -6.99 -15.35 -7.82
C TYR A 17 -8.24 -16.12 -7.42
N LEU A 18 -8.05 -17.36 -6.90
CA LEU A 18 -9.16 -18.21 -6.49
C LEU A 18 -9.96 -17.57 -5.34
N MET A 19 -9.27 -17.03 -4.32
CA MET A 19 -9.93 -16.36 -3.20
C MET A 19 -10.59 -15.04 -3.62
N THR A 20 -9.98 -14.30 -4.53
CA THR A 20 -10.57 -13.05 -5.07
C THR A 20 -11.91 -13.35 -5.75
N ALA A 21 -11.96 -14.37 -6.62
CA ALA A 21 -13.21 -14.76 -7.27
C ALA A 21 -14.28 -15.20 -6.25
N LEU A 22 -13.89 -15.93 -5.21
CA LEU A 22 -14.81 -16.32 -4.13
C LEU A 22 -15.33 -15.12 -3.33
N LEU A 23 -14.49 -14.11 -3.10
CA LEU A 23 -14.90 -12.89 -2.38
C LEU A 23 -15.77 -11.96 -3.25
N ASP A 24 -15.62 -12.03 -4.57
CA ASP A 24 -16.42 -11.22 -5.49
C ASP A 24 -17.80 -11.85 -5.76
N ASP A 25 -17.84 -13.16 -6.00
CA ASP A 25 -19.03 -13.85 -6.52
C ASP A 25 -19.63 -14.88 -5.53
N GLY A 26 -18.96 -15.16 -4.42
CA GLY A 26 -19.36 -16.17 -3.43
C GLY A 26 -19.10 -17.61 -3.86
N GLU A 27 -18.95 -17.88 -5.16
CA GLU A 27 -18.69 -19.22 -5.69
C GLU A 27 -17.81 -19.20 -6.94
N ILE A 28 -17.15 -20.31 -7.23
CA ILE A 28 -16.35 -20.48 -8.44
C ILE A 28 -16.45 -21.89 -9.01
N ASN A 29 -16.57 -21.97 -10.33
CA ASN A 29 -16.46 -23.25 -11.03
C ASN A 29 -15.00 -23.67 -11.17
N LEU A 30 -14.65 -24.79 -10.55
CA LEU A 30 -13.28 -25.30 -10.49
C LEU A 30 -12.74 -25.80 -11.83
N ASP A 31 -13.61 -26.34 -12.72
CA ASP A 31 -13.19 -26.76 -14.05
C ASP A 31 -12.88 -25.55 -14.94
N HIS A 32 -13.65 -24.49 -14.82
CA HIS A 32 -13.36 -23.24 -15.51
C HIS A 32 -12.02 -22.66 -15.04
N PHE A 33 -11.81 -22.53 -13.73
CA PHE A 33 -10.57 -22.03 -13.14
C PHE A 33 -9.36 -22.89 -13.57
N LYS A 34 -9.50 -24.21 -13.50
CA LYS A 34 -8.47 -25.15 -13.96
C LYS A 34 -8.08 -24.94 -15.43
N THR A 35 -9.06 -24.72 -16.29
CA THR A 35 -8.84 -24.48 -17.73
C THR A 35 -8.20 -23.13 -17.98
N GLU A 36 -8.68 -22.08 -17.33
CA GLU A 36 -8.18 -20.71 -17.46
C GLU A 36 -6.68 -20.59 -17.09
N TYR A 37 -6.29 -21.25 -16.00
CA TYR A 37 -4.90 -21.21 -15.52
C TYR A 37 -4.06 -22.42 -15.96
N ALA A 38 -4.58 -23.27 -16.87
CA ALA A 38 -3.91 -24.47 -17.39
C ALA A 38 -3.37 -25.41 -16.29
N LEU A 39 -4.16 -25.64 -15.23
CA LEU A 39 -3.74 -26.41 -14.07
C LEU A 39 -3.98 -27.92 -14.26
N SER A 40 -3.11 -28.75 -13.69
CA SER A 40 -3.39 -30.16 -13.51
C SER A 40 -4.38 -30.38 -12.34
N GLU A 41 -5.10 -31.48 -12.35
CA GLU A 41 -6.02 -31.84 -11.25
C GLU A 41 -5.30 -31.87 -9.89
N LYS A 42 -4.08 -32.44 -9.89
CA LYS A 42 -3.25 -32.49 -8.67
C LYS A 42 -2.92 -31.11 -8.09
N ILE A 43 -2.59 -30.15 -8.96
CA ILE A 43 -2.29 -28.78 -8.53
C ILE A 43 -3.56 -28.10 -7.98
N LEU A 44 -4.68 -28.23 -8.70
CA LEU A 44 -5.95 -27.67 -8.26
C LEU A 44 -6.38 -28.22 -6.89
N GLN A 45 -6.34 -29.54 -6.70
CA GLN A 45 -6.68 -30.18 -5.41
C GLN A 45 -5.74 -29.71 -4.28
N GLY A 46 -4.46 -29.54 -4.58
CA GLY A 46 -3.50 -28.98 -3.63
C GLY A 46 -3.85 -27.55 -3.20
N LEU A 47 -4.22 -26.69 -4.16
CA LEU A 47 -4.64 -25.31 -3.88
C LEU A 47 -5.90 -25.26 -3.00
N ILE A 48 -6.90 -26.07 -3.34
CA ILE A 48 -8.16 -26.18 -2.58
C ILE A 48 -7.88 -26.61 -1.14
N SER A 49 -7.13 -27.69 -0.96
CA SER A 49 -6.81 -28.23 0.36
C SER A 49 -6.08 -27.21 1.22
N GLU A 50 -5.13 -26.48 0.65
CA GLU A 50 -4.39 -25.46 1.37
C GLU A 50 -5.26 -24.25 1.73
N LEU A 51 -6.16 -23.81 0.84
CA LEU A 51 -7.10 -22.74 1.16
C LEU A 51 -8.07 -23.16 2.26
N GLN A 52 -8.57 -24.40 2.25
CA GLN A 52 -9.45 -24.89 3.31
C GLN A 52 -8.74 -24.97 4.67
N ILE A 53 -7.45 -25.29 4.69
CA ILE A 53 -6.64 -25.27 5.92
C ILE A 53 -6.39 -23.82 6.36
N LEU A 54 -6.00 -22.95 5.44
CA LEU A 54 -5.65 -21.54 5.72
C LEU A 54 -6.85 -20.74 6.24
N TYR A 55 -8.05 -21.09 5.77
CA TYR A 55 -9.32 -20.47 6.12
C TYR A 55 -10.26 -21.45 6.83
N SER A 56 -9.72 -22.24 7.77
CA SER A 56 -10.49 -23.24 8.52
C SER A 56 -11.70 -22.66 9.28
N ASP A 57 -11.63 -21.39 9.65
CA ASP A 57 -12.71 -20.67 10.35
C ASP A 57 -13.78 -20.11 9.39
N PHE A 58 -13.54 -20.18 8.08
CA PHE A 58 -14.48 -19.76 7.05
C PHE A 58 -15.32 -20.94 6.58
N TYR A 59 -16.58 -20.66 6.20
CA TYR A 59 -17.45 -21.67 5.59
C TYR A 59 -17.11 -21.85 4.10
N LEU A 60 -15.94 -22.46 3.84
CA LEU A 60 -15.40 -22.73 2.50
C LEU A 60 -15.63 -24.18 2.13
N VAL A 61 -16.59 -24.45 1.25
CA VAL A 61 -17.07 -25.79 0.94
C VAL A 61 -16.93 -26.08 -0.54
N VAL A 62 -16.51 -27.31 -0.86
CA VAL A 62 -16.50 -27.81 -2.24
C VAL A 62 -17.64 -28.81 -2.41
N LYS A 63 -18.54 -28.55 -3.37
CA LYS A 63 -19.64 -29.43 -3.79
C LYS A 63 -19.49 -29.73 -5.28
N SER A 64 -19.32 -30.98 -5.61
CA SER A 64 -19.06 -31.41 -7.01
C SER A 64 -17.83 -30.68 -7.57
N ARG A 65 -18.00 -29.78 -8.53
CA ARG A 65 -16.93 -28.99 -9.17
C ARG A 65 -17.07 -27.47 -8.88
N THR A 66 -17.81 -27.14 -7.83
CA THR A 66 -18.01 -25.75 -7.41
C THR A 66 -17.48 -25.55 -5.99
N MET A 67 -16.67 -24.53 -5.79
CA MET A 67 -16.22 -24.06 -4.49
C MET A 67 -17.07 -22.86 -4.07
N VAL A 68 -17.58 -22.88 -2.85
CA VAL A 68 -18.52 -21.88 -2.32
C VAL A 68 -17.96 -21.29 -1.03
N LEU A 69 -17.98 -19.98 -0.92
CA LEU A 69 -17.66 -19.24 0.29
C LEU A 69 -18.95 -18.59 0.83
N PHE A 70 -19.41 -19.07 1.99
CA PHE A 70 -20.60 -18.52 2.63
C PHE A 70 -20.25 -17.23 3.39
N HIS A 71 -21.19 -16.30 3.45
CA HIS A 71 -21.05 -14.99 4.15
C HIS A 71 -19.89 -14.12 3.63
N TYR A 72 -19.52 -14.29 2.37
CA TYR A 72 -18.42 -13.54 1.75
C TYR A 72 -18.63 -12.02 1.77
N GLU A 73 -19.88 -11.56 1.75
CA GLU A 73 -20.25 -10.13 1.78
C GLU A 73 -19.83 -9.42 3.09
N THR A 74 -19.60 -10.18 4.16
CA THR A 74 -19.21 -9.66 5.47
C THR A 74 -17.71 -9.63 5.66
N LEU A 75 -16.95 -10.20 4.72
CA LEU A 75 -15.49 -10.31 4.81
C LEU A 75 -14.80 -9.12 4.14
N SER A 76 -13.82 -8.56 4.82
CA SER A 76 -12.88 -7.63 4.17
C SER A 76 -12.05 -8.39 3.14
N LYS A 77 -12.18 -8.03 1.86
CA LYS A 77 -11.42 -8.63 0.77
C LYS A 77 -9.92 -8.49 1.00
N LEU A 78 -9.51 -7.29 1.43
CA LEU A 78 -8.11 -6.97 1.64
C LEU A 78 -7.50 -7.81 2.77
N GLU A 79 -8.12 -7.82 3.95
CA GLU A 79 -7.66 -8.58 5.11
C GLU A 79 -7.64 -10.09 4.84
N THR A 80 -8.64 -10.58 4.12
CA THR A 80 -8.70 -11.99 3.73
C THR A 80 -7.51 -12.36 2.85
N LEU A 81 -7.18 -11.55 1.85
CA LEU A 81 -6.03 -11.79 0.97
C LEU A 81 -4.68 -11.66 1.69
N HIS A 82 -4.58 -10.83 2.73
CA HIS A 82 -3.36 -10.71 3.53
C HIS A 82 -2.89 -12.06 4.10
N THR A 83 -3.82 -12.93 4.45
CA THR A 83 -3.50 -14.27 4.97
C THR A 83 -2.75 -15.10 3.93
N ILE A 84 -3.12 -15.04 2.65
CA ILE A 84 -2.40 -15.70 1.55
C ILE A 84 -1.04 -15.04 1.34
N TYR A 85 -0.99 -13.72 1.28
CA TYR A 85 0.24 -12.98 0.99
C TYR A 85 1.32 -13.17 2.06
N ARG A 86 0.94 -13.38 3.32
CA ARG A 86 1.90 -13.68 4.41
C ARG A 86 2.71 -14.95 4.18
N GLU A 87 2.24 -15.88 3.34
CA GLU A 87 2.98 -17.07 2.97
C GLU A 87 4.07 -16.82 1.90
N SER A 88 4.04 -15.67 1.21
CA SER A 88 5.01 -15.33 0.16
C SER A 88 6.41 -15.08 0.72
N ASN A 89 7.37 -15.88 0.31
CA ASN A 89 8.78 -15.64 0.63
C ASN A 89 9.29 -14.34 0.00
N MET A 90 8.85 -14.01 -1.21
CA MET A 90 9.21 -12.75 -1.89
C MET A 90 8.84 -11.55 -1.03
N LEU A 91 7.61 -11.50 -0.51
CA LEU A 91 7.14 -10.40 0.32
C LEU A 91 7.82 -10.37 1.69
N GLN A 92 8.05 -11.54 2.30
CA GLN A 92 8.80 -11.64 3.57
C GLN A 92 10.22 -11.12 3.43
N PHE A 93 10.90 -11.41 2.32
CA PHE A 93 12.25 -10.92 2.05
C PHE A 93 12.26 -9.41 1.79
N LEU A 94 11.31 -8.87 1.02
CA LEU A 94 11.19 -7.42 0.84
C LEU A 94 10.96 -6.72 2.18
N ALA A 95 10.05 -7.21 3.00
CA ALA A 95 9.82 -6.68 4.34
C ALA A 95 11.09 -6.72 5.20
N TYR A 96 11.85 -7.82 5.16
CA TYR A 96 13.13 -7.93 5.85
C TYR A 96 14.14 -6.87 5.37
N PHE A 97 14.28 -6.65 4.05
CA PHE A 97 15.24 -5.68 3.51
C PHE A 97 14.87 -4.22 3.80
N ILE A 98 13.61 -3.93 4.09
CA ILE A 98 13.12 -2.57 4.39
C ILE A 98 13.12 -2.30 5.89
N ALA A 99 12.74 -3.29 6.70
CA ALA A 99 12.62 -3.13 8.15
C ALA A 99 13.97 -2.80 8.80
N PRO A 100 13.95 -2.11 9.97
CA PRO A 100 15.13 -2.02 10.82
C PRO A 100 15.62 -3.43 11.18
N GLN A 101 16.83 -3.78 10.73
CA GLN A 101 17.33 -5.15 10.84
C GLN A 101 17.97 -5.40 12.22
N ASN A 102 17.39 -6.34 12.96
CA ASN A 102 17.92 -6.82 14.23
C ASN A 102 18.62 -8.18 14.13
N VAL A 103 18.54 -8.82 12.95
CA VAL A 103 19.14 -10.14 12.67
C VAL A 103 19.88 -10.14 11.33
N SER A 104 20.93 -10.93 11.21
CA SER A 104 21.67 -11.09 9.95
C SER A 104 20.82 -11.80 8.89
N PHE A 105 21.20 -11.65 7.62
CA PHE A 105 20.53 -12.33 6.51
C PHE A 105 20.56 -13.86 6.63
N SER A 106 21.69 -14.42 7.06
CA SER A 106 21.83 -15.86 7.29
C SER A 106 20.93 -16.36 8.42
N GLU A 107 20.82 -15.59 9.48
CA GLU A 107 19.96 -15.89 10.63
C GLU A 107 18.46 -15.79 10.25
N PHE A 108 18.09 -14.77 9.48
CA PHE A 108 16.73 -14.62 8.94
C PHE A 108 16.35 -15.82 8.06
N THR A 109 17.22 -16.22 7.12
CA THR A 109 16.92 -17.34 6.22
C THR A 109 16.89 -18.68 6.95
N ALA A 110 17.75 -18.89 7.95
CA ALA A 110 17.73 -20.08 8.80
C ALA A 110 16.42 -20.19 9.61
N LYS A 111 15.95 -19.09 10.21
CA LYS A 111 14.65 -19.04 10.91
C LYS A 111 13.46 -19.37 10.01
N LYS A 112 13.59 -19.12 8.71
CA LYS A 112 12.55 -19.44 7.71
C LYS A 112 12.70 -20.84 7.09
N PHE A 113 13.70 -21.61 7.51
CA PHE A 113 14.01 -22.93 6.94
C PHE A 113 14.25 -22.88 5.43
N ILE A 114 14.83 -21.78 4.93
CA ILE A 114 15.10 -21.58 3.51
C ILE A 114 16.57 -21.91 3.25
N SER A 115 16.83 -22.76 2.25
CA SER A 115 18.20 -23.07 1.85
C SER A 115 18.92 -21.84 1.31
N VAL A 116 20.24 -21.80 1.46
CA VAL A 116 21.08 -20.70 0.98
C VAL A 116 20.82 -20.41 -0.50
N ALA A 117 20.79 -21.44 -1.35
CA ALA A 117 20.54 -21.29 -2.78
C ALA A 117 19.16 -20.67 -3.06
N SER A 118 18.12 -21.12 -2.36
CA SER A 118 16.76 -20.56 -2.47
C SER A 118 16.72 -19.10 -2.00
N ALA A 119 17.39 -18.78 -0.88
CA ALA A 119 17.47 -17.42 -0.36
C ALA A 119 18.09 -16.44 -1.36
N TYR A 120 19.18 -16.82 -2.01
CA TYR A 120 19.81 -16.00 -3.06
C TYR A 120 18.92 -15.83 -4.30
N ARG A 121 18.17 -16.86 -4.68
CA ARG A 121 17.19 -16.77 -5.79
C ARG A 121 16.07 -15.80 -5.46
N ILE A 122 15.50 -15.87 -4.25
CA ILE A 122 14.46 -14.94 -3.79
C ILE A 122 15.02 -13.51 -3.74
N LYS A 123 16.21 -13.32 -3.17
CA LYS A 123 16.88 -12.02 -3.14
C LYS A 123 17.10 -11.44 -4.54
N LYS A 124 17.46 -12.27 -5.52
CA LYS A 124 17.59 -11.86 -6.93
C LYS A 124 16.26 -11.35 -7.48
N ASN A 125 15.14 -12.05 -7.21
CA ASN A 125 13.81 -11.60 -7.63
C ASN A 125 13.42 -10.29 -6.96
N CYS A 126 13.68 -10.13 -5.65
CA CYS A 126 13.50 -8.86 -4.94
C CYS A 126 14.28 -7.72 -5.62
N LYS A 127 15.53 -7.99 -6.00
CA LYS A 127 16.38 -7.01 -6.67
C LYS A 127 15.82 -6.59 -8.02
N LEU A 128 15.37 -7.53 -8.84
CA LEU A 128 14.73 -7.24 -10.14
C LEU A 128 13.48 -6.38 -10.00
N TYR A 129 12.62 -6.70 -9.03
CA TYR A 129 11.46 -5.86 -8.73
C TYR A 129 11.87 -4.44 -8.30
N LEU A 130 12.76 -4.33 -7.32
CA LEU A 130 13.19 -3.04 -6.79
C LEU A 130 13.82 -2.15 -7.88
N GLU A 131 14.61 -2.71 -8.78
CA GLU A 131 15.19 -2.01 -9.92
C GLU A 131 14.09 -1.46 -10.85
N SER A 132 12.97 -2.19 -11.02
CA SER A 132 11.83 -1.73 -11.84
C SER A 132 11.13 -0.50 -11.26
N VAL A 133 11.23 -0.29 -9.94
CA VAL A 133 10.69 0.87 -9.21
C VAL A 133 11.78 1.84 -8.73
N LYS A 134 12.96 1.82 -9.37
CA LYS A 134 14.11 2.71 -9.11
C LYS A 134 14.67 2.62 -7.68
N LEU A 135 14.54 1.46 -7.06
CA LEU A 135 15.14 1.11 -5.78
C LEU A 135 16.20 0.04 -5.98
N SER A 136 17.04 -0.16 -4.98
CA SER A 136 18.09 -1.20 -5.01
C SER A 136 18.29 -1.83 -3.63
N ILE A 137 19.07 -2.92 -3.57
CA ILE A 137 19.50 -3.54 -2.31
C ILE A 137 21.00 -3.36 -2.17
N GLN A 138 21.42 -2.70 -1.10
CA GLN A 138 22.82 -2.55 -0.71
C GLN A 138 23.01 -3.04 0.73
N LYS A 139 23.98 -3.91 0.97
CA LYS A 139 24.25 -4.48 2.29
C LYS A 139 22.98 -5.05 3.00
N ASN A 140 22.15 -5.73 2.23
CA ASN A 140 20.85 -6.28 2.68
C ASN A 140 19.83 -5.23 3.17
N LYS A 141 19.92 -4.00 2.70
CA LYS A 141 18.94 -2.94 2.95
C LYS A 141 18.47 -2.36 1.64
N VAL A 142 17.17 -2.02 1.57
CA VAL A 142 16.62 -1.26 0.45
C VAL A 142 17.16 0.16 0.49
N THR A 143 17.65 0.63 -0.65
CA THR A 143 18.21 1.97 -0.85
C THR A 143 17.61 2.62 -2.09
N GLY A 144 17.53 3.95 -2.08
CA GLY A 144 16.97 4.75 -3.16
C GLY A 144 16.30 6.02 -2.64
N PRO A 145 15.51 6.70 -3.46
CA PRO A 145 14.76 7.88 -3.02
C PRO A 145 13.81 7.54 -1.87
N GLU A 146 13.89 8.29 -0.78
CA GLU A 146 13.13 8.00 0.43
C GLU A 146 11.62 7.97 0.21
N TYR A 147 11.07 8.88 -0.61
CA TYR A 147 9.64 8.88 -0.92
C TYR A 147 9.19 7.57 -1.60
N GLN A 148 10.02 6.97 -2.46
CA GLN A 148 9.72 5.69 -3.09
C GLN A 148 9.78 4.53 -2.10
N ILE A 149 10.75 4.56 -1.15
CA ILE A 149 10.81 3.58 -0.06
C ILE A 149 9.54 3.65 0.80
N ARG A 150 9.08 4.86 1.14
CA ARG A 150 7.83 5.04 1.90
C ARG A 150 6.61 4.52 1.16
N LEU A 151 6.53 4.76 -0.15
CA LEU A 151 5.45 4.22 -0.98
C LEU A 151 5.48 2.69 -1.03
N LEU A 152 6.65 2.08 -1.14
CA LEU A 152 6.80 0.63 -1.09
C LEU A 152 6.39 0.06 0.28
N ILE A 153 6.74 0.71 1.38
CA ILE A 153 6.30 0.34 2.73
C ILE A 153 4.77 0.38 2.82
N ALA A 154 4.16 1.46 2.33
CA ALA A 154 2.72 1.61 2.34
C ALA A 154 2.02 0.54 1.47
N LEU A 155 2.57 0.21 0.30
CA LEU A 155 2.10 -0.88 -0.56
C LEU A 155 2.16 -2.23 0.16
N LEU A 156 3.29 -2.55 0.80
CA LEU A 156 3.46 -3.79 1.55
C LEU A 156 2.50 -3.88 2.73
N GLN A 157 2.33 -2.80 3.48
CA GLN A 157 1.45 -2.79 4.64
C GLN A 157 -0.02 -2.83 4.25
N TYR A 158 -0.44 -1.97 3.34
CA TYR A 158 -1.82 -1.86 2.94
C TYR A 158 -2.28 -3.06 2.09
N HIS A 159 -1.63 -3.28 0.96
CA HIS A 159 -2.08 -4.26 -0.03
C HIS A 159 -1.72 -5.71 0.33
N PHE A 160 -0.57 -5.92 0.96
CA PHE A 160 -0.06 -7.25 1.26
C PHE A 160 -0.08 -7.65 2.74
N GLY A 161 -0.44 -6.73 3.64
CA GLY A 161 -0.58 -7.00 5.07
C GLY A 161 0.73 -7.16 5.85
N PHE A 162 1.85 -6.63 5.35
CA PHE A 162 3.14 -6.63 6.03
C PHE A 162 3.35 -5.34 6.81
N ILE A 163 3.02 -5.35 8.10
CA ILE A 163 3.17 -4.19 8.98
C ILE A 163 4.63 -4.06 9.40
N ILE A 164 5.37 -3.14 8.75
CA ILE A 164 6.78 -2.86 9.05
C ILE A 164 6.88 -1.76 10.13
N TYR A 165 6.05 -0.75 10.03
CA TYR A 165 5.98 0.38 10.95
C TYR A 165 4.57 0.53 11.53
N PRO A 166 4.26 -0.15 12.65
CA PRO A 166 2.94 -0.06 13.26
C PRO A 166 2.66 1.36 13.79
N PHE A 167 1.39 1.71 13.86
CA PHE A 167 0.95 2.91 14.56
C PHE A 167 1.22 2.81 16.04
N ASP A 168 1.48 3.93 16.67
CA ASP A 168 1.55 4.11 18.12
C ASP A 168 0.76 5.35 18.55
N ALA A 169 0.66 5.58 19.85
CA ALA A 169 -0.11 6.70 20.39
C ALA A 169 0.36 8.06 19.84
N THR A 170 1.66 8.24 19.62
CA THR A 170 2.21 9.47 19.02
C THR A 170 1.79 9.62 17.58
N SER A 171 1.89 8.54 16.78
CA SER A 171 1.43 8.54 15.39
C SER A 171 -0.05 8.91 15.28
N GLU A 172 -0.88 8.28 16.12
CA GLU A 172 -2.34 8.45 16.09
C GLU A 172 -2.75 9.88 16.40
N VAL A 173 -2.16 10.49 17.43
CA VAL A 173 -2.44 11.89 17.80
C VAL A 173 -1.95 12.83 16.70
N MET A 174 -0.73 12.63 16.22
CA MET A 174 -0.14 13.45 15.16
C MET A 174 -0.99 13.45 13.88
N ILE A 175 -1.44 12.27 13.44
CA ILE A 175 -2.25 12.11 12.22
C ILE A 175 -3.61 12.78 12.40
N ARG A 176 -4.27 12.55 13.54
CA ARG A 176 -5.56 13.17 13.85
C ARG A 176 -5.46 14.69 13.83
N ASP A 177 -4.48 15.25 14.52
CA ASP A 177 -4.30 16.69 14.56
C ASP A 177 -3.95 17.27 13.19
N PHE A 178 -3.15 16.56 12.39
CA PHE A 178 -2.85 16.99 11.02
C PHE A 178 -4.12 17.06 10.15
N ILE A 179 -5.01 16.09 10.27
CA ILE A 179 -6.29 16.08 9.55
C ILE A 179 -7.19 17.19 10.05
N GLU A 180 -7.30 17.39 11.37
CA GLU A 180 -8.12 18.43 11.97
C GLU A 180 -7.67 19.84 11.56
N TYR A 181 -6.37 20.13 11.64
CA TYR A 181 -5.82 21.42 11.22
C TYR A 181 -5.85 21.65 9.71
N SER A 182 -5.96 20.60 8.92
CA SER A 182 -6.14 20.71 7.46
C SER A 182 -7.52 21.23 7.06
N ASN A 183 -8.42 21.43 8.02
CA ASN A 183 -9.84 21.80 7.78
C ASN A 183 -10.59 20.78 6.89
N PHE A 184 -10.09 19.56 6.80
CA PHE A 184 -10.84 18.47 6.17
C PHE A 184 -11.90 17.96 7.15
N LYS A 185 -12.99 18.73 7.27
CA LYS A 185 -14.13 18.35 8.11
C LYS A 185 -14.75 17.05 7.56
N GLY A 186 -15.00 16.12 8.45
CA GLY A 186 -15.67 14.86 8.17
C GLY A 186 -15.04 13.65 8.82
N CYS A 187 -13.97 13.84 9.57
CA CYS A 187 -13.27 12.74 10.23
C CYS A 187 -13.44 12.79 11.75
N ASP A 188 -14.67 12.62 12.23
CA ASP A 188 -14.92 12.12 13.59
C ASP A 188 -14.63 10.60 13.64
N TYR A 189 -13.46 10.18 13.12
CA TYR A 189 -13.12 8.77 13.06
C TYR A 189 -12.18 8.40 14.20
N ASP A 190 -12.62 7.45 15.01
CA ASP A 190 -11.69 6.63 15.76
C ASP A 190 -10.79 5.90 14.75
N LEU A 191 -9.47 5.98 14.91
CA LEU A 191 -8.51 5.29 14.05
C LEU A 191 -8.74 3.76 13.97
N LYS A 192 -9.57 3.23 14.87
CA LYS A 192 -10.01 1.83 14.88
C LYS A 192 -11.08 1.51 13.84
N ASP A 193 -11.83 2.53 13.39
CA ASP A 193 -12.94 2.39 12.43
C ASP A 193 -12.58 2.97 11.05
N LEU A 194 -11.30 3.08 10.74
CA LEU A 194 -10.83 3.60 9.46
C LEU A 194 -11.35 2.76 8.30
N SER A 195 -12.05 3.40 7.38
CA SER A 195 -12.31 2.80 6.08
C SER A 195 -10.98 2.46 5.40
N GLU A 196 -10.94 1.39 4.63
CA GLU A 196 -9.77 0.95 3.88
C GLU A 196 -9.14 2.10 3.07
N GLU A 197 -9.95 3.03 2.59
CA GLU A 197 -9.58 4.20 1.79
C GLU A 197 -8.65 5.20 2.49
N TYR A 198 -8.86 5.41 3.81
CA TYR A 198 -8.00 6.31 4.59
C TYR A 198 -6.74 5.64 5.11
N TYR A 199 -6.75 4.30 5.24
CA TYR A 199 -5.67 3.57 5.87
C TYR A 199 -4.34 3.76 5.13
N TYR A 200 -4.35 3.79 3.81
CA TYR A 200 -3.16 4.04 3.00
C TYR A 200 -2.54 5.43 3.26
N PHE A 201 -3.40 6.46 3.32
CA PHE A 201 -2.98 7.83 3.68
C PHE A 201 -2.36 7.87 5.07
N TYR A 202 -2.98 7.23 6.05
CA TYR A 202 -2.46 7.19 7.42
C TYR A 202 -1.11 6.48 7.50
N ILE A 203 -0.90 5.40 6.77
CA ILE A 203 0.41 4.74 6.69
C ILE A 203 1.47 5.73 6.20
N LEU A 204 1.20 6.46 5.12
CA LEU A 204 2.15 7.41 4.54
C LEU A 204 2.46 8.58 5.49
N VAL A 205 1.47 9.10 6.21
CA VAL A 205 1.69 10.14 7.22
C VAL A 205 2.42 9.59 8.45
N ASN A 206 2.12 8.37 8.89
CA ASN A 206 2.85 7.68 9.96
C ASN A 206 4.35 7.58 9.66
N LEU A 207 4.73 7.38 8.40
CA LEU A 207 6.12 7.26 7.98
C LEU A 207 6.91 8.58 8.11
N VAL A 208 6.25 9.71 8.25
CA VAL A 208 6.89 10.98 8.61
C VAL A 208 7.55 10.85 9.99
N TRP A 209 6.85 10.24 10.95
CA TRP A 209 7.38 9.95 12.28
C TRP A 209 8.36 8.78 12.29
N LYS A 210 7.94 7.65 11.76
CA LYS A 210 8.69 6.38 11.86
C LYS A 210 10.01 6.40 11.10
N ARG A 211 10.16 7.27 10.13
CA ARG A 211 11.35 7.43 9.29
C ARG A 211 11.87 8.86 9.25
N LYS A 212 11.73 9.58 10.37
CA LYS A 212 12.14 10.99 10.50
C LYS A 212 13.64 11.23 10.30
N GLU A 213 14.46 10.22 10.54
CA GLU A 213 15.92 10.27 10.35
C GLU A 213 16.33 10.25 8.86
N TYR A 214 15.43 9.86 7.97
CA TYR A 214 15.70 9.81 6.54
C TYR A 214 15.16 11.06 5.85
N LYS A 215 16.09 11.82 5.23
CA LYS A 215 15.71 12.99 4.46
C LYS A 215 14.88 12.59 3.26
N VAL A 216 13.71 13.20 3.11
CA VAL A 216 12.86 13.03 1.94
C VAL A 216 13.01 14.21 1.00
N GLU A 217 13.18 13.92 -0.28
CA GLU A 217 13.29 14.93 -1.34
C GLU A 217 12.44 14.46 -2.52
N ILE A 218 11.57 15.36 -2.99
CA ILE A 218 10.73 15.12 -4.16
C ILE A 218 11.38 15.81 -5.37
N PRO A 219 11.52 15.11 -6.52
CA PRO A 219 12.08 15.74 -7.72
C PRO A 219 11.29 16.97 -8.14
N GLN A 220 11.97 18.09 -8.26
CA GLN A 220 11.40 19.39 -8.64
C GLN A 220 11.23 19.45 -10.15
N THR A 221 10.08 18.99 -10.65
CA THR A 221 9.68 19.16 -12.04
C THR A 221 8.88 20.45 -12.21
N GLU A 222 8.81 20.97 -13.44
CA GLU A 222 7.98 22.14 -13.72
C GLU A 222 6.52 21.92 -13.35
N SER A 223 5.98 20.72 -13.66
CA SER A 223 4.60 20.36 -13.30
C SER A 223 4.39 20.35 -11.77
N PHE A 224 5.33 19.81 -11.00
CA PHE A 224 5.23 19.80 -9.55
C PHE A 224 5.34 21.20 -8.95
N ASN A 225 6.26 22.02 -9.47
CA ASN A 225 6.42 23.41 -9.06
C ASN A 225 5.17 24.25 -9.36
N GLN A 226 4.43 23.94 -10.43
CA GLN A 226 3.14 24.56 -10.71
C GLN A 226 2.08 24.14 -9.69
N LEU A 227 2.00 22.87 -9.33
CA LEU A 227 1.08 22.35 -8.31
C LEU A 227 1.34 23.00 -6.93
N LYS A 228 2.59 23.24 -6.57
CA LYS A 228 2.99 23.90 -5.31
C LYS A 228 2.48 25.34 -5.17
N LYS A 229 2.12 25.99 -6.25
CA LYS A 229 1.52 27.35 -6.22
C LYS A 229 0.06 27.35 -5.78
N SER A 230 -0.53 26.19 -5.54
CA SER A 230 -1.92 26.06 -5.11
C SER A 230 -2.10 26.51 -3.64
N ILE A 231 -3.27 27.05 -3.32
CA ILE A 231 -3.65 27.38 -1.94
C ILE A 231 -3.60 26.11 -1.07
N LEU A 232 -3.89 24.96 -1.63
CA LEU A 232 -3.85 23.67 -0.97
C LEU A 232 -2.47 23.34 -0.38
N TYR A 233 -1.40 23.59 -1.14
CA TYR A 233 -0.03 23.41 -0.65
C TYR A 233 0.24 24.29 0.59
N MET A 234 -0.24 25.53 0.55
CA MET A 234 -0.09 26.48 1.66
C MET A 234 -0.90 26.04 2.90
N GLU A 235 -2.15 25.60 2.71
CA GLU A 235 -3.00 25.13 3.81
C GLU A 235 -2.47 23.85 4.45
N LEU A 236 -2.00 22.88 3.65
CA LEU A 236 -1.33 21.68 4.16
C LEU A 236 -0.04 22.01 4.91
N SER A 237 0.73 22.97 4.42
CA SER A 237 1.95 23.43 5.09
C SER A 237 1.63 24.05 6.47
N LYS A 238 0.58 24.85 6.57
CA LYS A 238 0.11 25.40 7.85
C LYS A 238 -0.38 24.32 8.81
N ALA A 239 -1.15 23.35 8.31
CA ALA A 239 -1.63 22.22 9.10
C ALA A 239 -0.46 21.39 9.63
N ALA A 240 0.53 21.09 8.79
CA ALA A 240 1.72 20.34 9.17
C ALA A 240 2.55 21.08 10.24
N GLN A 241 2.66 22.42 10.14
CA GLN A 241 3.34 23.25 11.16
C GLN A 241 2.64 23.18 12.52
N LYS A 242 1.30 23.17 12.54
CA LYS A 242 0.51 23.14 13.77
C LYS A 242 0.37 21.75 14.39
N SER A 243 0.67 20.71 13.66
CA SER A 243 0.54 19.31 14.10
C SER A 243 1.86 18.56 14.06
N ILE A 244 2.31 18.15 12.91
CA ILE A 244 3.50 17.29 12.72
C ILE A 244 4.74 17.92 13.34
N ALA A 245 5.01 19.21 13.07
CA ALA A 245 6.17 19.91 13.61
C ALA A 245 6.18 19.92 15.15
N ILE A 246 5.01 20.15 15.74
CA ILE A 246 4.86 20.24 17.21
C ILE A 246 5.01 18.86 17.84
N HIS A 247 4.32 17.84 17.33
CA HIS A 247 4.37 16.48 17.89
C HIS A 247 5.74 15.82 17.76
N LEU A 248 6.48 16.15 16.70
CA LEU A 248 7.78 15.54 16.46
C LEU A 248 8.95 16.39 16.96
N ASP A 249 8.68 17.61 17.42
CA ASP A 249 9.70 18.59 17.79
C ASP A 249 10.74 18.77 16.66
N ILE A 250 10.26 18.98 15.44
CA ILE A 250 11.08 19.15 14.25
C ILE A 250 10.76 20.45 13.51
N GLU A 251 11.75 20.98 12.83
CA GLU A 251 11.54 22.01 11.83
C GLU A 251 11.15 21.35 10.49
N LEU A 252 10.02 21.77 9.91
CA LEU A 252 9.59 21.27 8.62
C LEU A 252 10.42 21.87 7.49
N ASN A 253 11.13 21.04 6.78
CA ASN A 253 11.81 21.43 5.56
C ASN A 253 10.91 21.28 4.32
N GLU A 254 11.33 21.91 3.22
CA GLU A 254 10.59 21.89 1.96
C GLU A 254 10.34 20.46 1.45
N GLY A 255 11.32 19.57 1.55
CA GLY A 255 11.17 18.18 1.10
C GLY A 255 10.08 17.43 1.84
N LEU A 256 9.90 17.67 3.14
CA LEU A 256 8.84 17.05 3.93
C LEU A 256 7.46 17.64 3.57
N LEU A 257 7.37 18.94 3.36
CA LEU A 257 6.14 19.59 2.90
C LEU A 257 5.74 19.11 1.51
N ASP A 258 6.69 18.99 0.60
CA ASP A 258 6.50 18.44 -0.73
C ASP A 258 6.01 16.98 -0.67
N TYR A 259 6.57 16.16 0.23
CA TYR A 259 6.14 14.80 0.45
C TYR A 259 4.69 14.74 0.97
N LEU A 260 4.33 15.53 1.97
CA LEU A 260 2.97 15.58 2.50
C LEU A 260 1.97 16.02 1.44
N TYR A 261 2.34 17.01 0.62
CA TYR A 261 1.51 17.46 -0.48
C TYR A 261 1.35 16.38 -1.55
N LEU A 262 2.41 15.67 -1.90
CA LEU A 262 2.36 14.53 -2.81
C LEU A 262 1.44 13.45 -2.27
N VAL A 263 1.61 13.06 -1.00
CA VAL A 263 0.76 12.06 -0.33
C VAL A 263 -0.71 12.47 -0.38
N PHE A 264 -1.00 13.74 -0.12
CA PHE A 264 -2.35 14.27 -0.21
C PHE A 264 -2.92 14.20 -1.63
N CYS A 265 -2.14 14.60 -2.63
CA CYS A 265 -2.57 14.60 -4.04
C CYS A 265 -2.82 13.19 -4.59
N ILE A 266 -2.06 12.20 -4.15
CA ILE A 266 -2.21 10.82 -4.60
C ILE A 266 -3.27 10.04 -3.82
N SER A 267 -3.63 10.47 -2.62
CA SER A 267 -4.71 9.89 -1.81
C SER A 267 -6.04 10.44 -2.32
N ASP A 268 -6.50 9.90 -3.45
CA ASP A 268 -7.79 10.28 -4.06
C ASP A 268 -8.89 9.57 -3.30
N GLY A 269 -9.34 10.17 -2.25
CA GLY A 269 -10.35 9.57 -1.43
C GLY A 269 -11.38 10.56 -0.92
N PRO A 270 -12.30 10.07 -0.08
CA PRO A 270 -13.38 10.82 0.53
C PRO A 270 -12.95 12.02 1.37
N LEU A 271 -11.65 12.20 1.64
CA LEU A 271 -11.11 13.47 2.17
C LEU A 271 -11.58 14.69 1.37
N PHE A 272 -11.94 14.47 0.10
CA PHE A 272 -12.46 15.51 -0.79
C PHE A 272 -13.99 15.49 -0.99
N SER A 273 -14.67 14.41 -0.65
CA SER A 273 -16.06 14.19 -1.06
C SER A 273 -17.16 14.63 -0.07
N ASN A 274 -16.83 14.82 1.21
CA ASN A 274 -17.83 15.20 2.24
C ASN A 274 -17.73 16.69 2.63
N ARG A 275 -18.01 17.58 1.68
CA ARG A 275 -17.74 19.02 1.84
C ARG A 275 -18.97 19.91 1.79
N ASP A 276 -20.05 19.51 2.43
CA ASP A 276 -21.26 20.38 2.48
C ASP A 276 -21.09 21.61 3.41
N ASP A 277 -20.00 21.69 4.18
CA ASP A 277 -19.84 22.73 5.23
C ASP A 277 -18.60 23.64 5.11
N ILE A 278 -17.82 23.59 4.02
CA ILE A 278 -16.62 24.41 3.92
C ILE A 278 -16.89 25.66 3.08
N ASN A 279 -16.81 26.82 3.75
CA ASN A 279 -16.75 28.15 3.13
C ASN A 279 -15.40 28.40 2.41
N VAL A 280 -14.88 27.40 1.72
CA VAL A 280 -13.74 27.51 0.83
C VAL A 280 -14.30 27.61 -0.58
N ASN A 281 -13.81 28.59 -1.32
CA ASN A 281 -14.22 28.88 -2.67
C ASN A 281 -14.38 27.59 -3.51
N GLU A 282 -15.59 27.25 -3.90
CA GLU A 282 -15.95 26.05 -4.65
C GLU A 282 -15.11 25.87 -5.93
N GLU A 283 -14.72 26.99 -6.58
CA GLU A 283 -13.85 26.98 -7.73
C GLU A 283 -12.49 26.38 -7.43
N PHE A 284 -11.98 26.57 -6.23
CA PHE A 284 -10.68 26.10 -5.81
C PHE A 284 -10.68 24.59 -5.55
N ILE A 285 -11.72 24.09 -4.90
CA ILE A 285 -11.95 22.65 -4.67
C ILE A 285 -12.07 21.93 -5.99
N PHE A 286 -12.86 22.50 -6.91
CA PHE A 286 -13.07 21.96 -8.25
C PHE A 286 -11.80 21.98 -9.10
N ALA A 287 -10.98 23.01 -8.98
CA ALA A 287 -9.68 23.10 -9.67
C ALA A 287 -8.68 22.07 -9.14
N SER A 288 -8.61 21.86 -7.81
CA SER A 288 -7.73 20.84 -7.20
C SER A 288 -8.18 19.43 -7.57
N TYR A 289 -9.46 19.16 -7.60
CA TYR A 289 -10.05 17.91 -8.06
C TYR A 289 -9.78 17.66 -9.57
N LYS A 290 -9.95 18.69 -10.41
CA LYS A 290 -9.59 18.62 -11.83
C LYS A 290 -8.11 18.37 -12.08
N ILE A 291 -7.23 18.95 -11.25
CA ILE A 291 -5.79 18.75 -11.36
C ILE A 291 -5.43 17.32 -11.00
N SER A 292 -5.96 16.78 -9.91
CA SER A 292 -5.71 15.40 -9.47
C SER A 292 -6.20 14.36 -10.49
N LYS A 293 -7.31 14.64 -11.18
CA LYS A 293 -7.87 13.79 -12.25
C LYS A 293 -7.31 14.07 -13.64
N SER A 294 -6.47 15.08 -13.80
CA SER A 294 -5.92 15.41 -15.11
C SER A 294 -4.96 14.33 -15.64
N LYS A 295 -5.00 14.07 -16.95
CA LYS A 295 -4.06 13.15 -17.60
C LYS A 295 -2.59 13.57 -17.41
N ALA A 296 -2.33 14.88 -17.30
CA ALA A 296 -1.01 15.43 -17.04
C ALA A 296 -0.52 15.07 -15.63
N PHE A 297 -1.40 15.16 -14.63
CA PHE A 297 -1.11 14.76 -13.26
C PHE A 297 -0.86 13.25 -13.14
N LYS A 298 -1.72 12.44 -13.76
CA LYS A 298 -1.52 10.97 -13.85
C LYS A 298 -0.17 10.61 -14.47
N ASN A 299 0.18 11.25 -15.57
CA ASN A 299 1.47 11.02 -16.24
C ASN A 299 2.65 11.51 -15.39
N PHE A 300 2.49 12.60 -14.65
CA PHE A 300 3.48 13.09 -13.68
C PHE A 300 3.68 12.08 -12.56
N CYS A 301 2.62 11.67 -11.89
CA CYS A 301 2.67 10.67 -10.84
C CYS A 301 3.26 9.34 -11.36
N GLY A 302 2.87 8.90 -12.57
CA GLY A 302 3.41 7.69 -13.21
C GLY A 302 4.91 7.74 -13.47
N ARG A 303 5.44 8.91 -13.79
CA ARG A 303 6.88 9.10 -13.98
C ARG A 303 7.66 9.19 -12.67
N LEU A 304 7.05 9.81 -11.67
CA LEU A 304 7.67 10.03 -10.37
C LEU A 304 7.67 8.78 -9.50
N LEU A 305 6.52 8.13 -9.39
CA LEU A 305 6.24 7.08 -8.42
C LEU A 305 6.32 5.67 -9.00
N GLY A 306 6.30 5.55 -10.32
CA GLY A 306 6.06 4.29 -11.00
C GLY A 306 4.56 3.97 -11.09
N ARG A 307 4.19 3.27 -12.16
CA ARG A 307 2.78 2.96 -12.45
C ARG A 307 2.13 2.07 -11.38
N GLU A 308 2.90 1.20 -10.77
CA GLU A 308 2.40 0.31 -9.73
C GLU A 308 1.80 1.05 -8.54
N PHE A 309 2.46 2.12 -8.09
CA PHE A 309 1.98 2.92 -6.97
C PHE A 309 0.75 3.76 -7.30
N ILE A 310 0.47 4.00 -8.59
CA ILE A 310 -0.67 4.78 -9.06
C ILE A 310 -1.87 3.91 -9.38
N ASP A 311 -1.62 2.71 -9.89
CA ASP A 311 -2.66 1.76 -10.31
C ASP A 311 -3.09 0.81 -9.18
N SER A 312 -2.58 0.97 -7.96
CA SER A 312 -3.20 0.37 -6.78
C SER A 312 -4.62 0.92 -6.63
N GLN A 313 -5.55 0.14 -6.09
CA GLN A 313 -6.99 0.48 -6.04
C GLN A 313 -7.31 1.84 -5.40
N HIS A 314 -6.35 2.42 -4.63
CA HIS A 314 -6.46 3.73 -4.01
C HIS A 314 -6.09 4.90 -4.91
N PHE A 315 -5.51 4.62 -6.04
CA PHE A 315 -5.23 5.57 -7.11
C PHE A 315 -6.15 5.32 -8.31
N SER A 316 -7.34 4.74 -8.07
CA SER A 316 -8.32 4.57 -9.14
C SER A 316 -8.84 5.93 -9.55
N PHE A 317 -8.22 6.42 -10.56
CA PHE A 317 -8.67 7.55 -11.33
C PHE A 317 -9.67 7.03 -12.37
N GLU A 318 -10.90 6.76 -12.01
CA GLU A 318 -11.98 6.66 -12.96
C GLU A 318 -12.43 8.02 -13.48
#